data_fdd9658b228fcc679a4304212dafc861
#
_entry.id   fdd9658b228fcc679a4304212dafc861
#
_cell.length_a   1.000
_cell.length_b   1.000
_cell.length_c   1.000
_cell.angle_alpha   90.00
_cell.angle_beta   90.00
_cell.angle_gamma   90.00
#
_symmetry.space_group_name_H-M   'P 1'
#
loop_
_entity.id
_entity.type
_entity.pdbx_description
1 polymer ?
#
loop_
_entity_poly.entity_id
_entity_poly.type
_entity_poly.pdbx_seq_one_letter_code
_entity_poly.pdbx_strand_id
1 'polypeptide(L)'
;MRRMNIAAMAAIIGLGLSACGQQQTAEQEAAPAPAPASTVTVFQGATLIPGDGRAPIENGVLIIDGDTIVSAAAAGTVEIPEGATVIDIPGRTIMPAIYDTHVHLSADRAGVVNDLIRRAVFGVGAAQSMGRDSDELIATRSDLVPGGARYFSAGRGISRSEPGRPEGPFWIESVEEGVEAVQHLASVDVDVIKVWVDDRNGTVEKVTPEMYGAIIETAHELGVRVEAHIFNEEDAKGLLRAGLDIFAHGIRDKDIDDETEALFLANPNIILSANLPDSGYPTDLSFLEGIVPADTLAAAQAENVEDADTQETFGIQARNLDRLHNAGVTVTLGTDGNTPWAPHLELE
;
A
#
# COMPACT_ATOMS: atom_id res chain seq x y z
N MET A 1 -23.62 40.21 -38.10
CA MET A 1 -24.52 41.31 -38.55
C MET A 1 -25.33 41.78 -37.36
N ARG A 2 -25.37 43.14 -37.18
CA ARG A 2 -26.16 44.00 -36.26
C ARG A 2 -25.84 43.88 -34.77
N ARG A 3 -25.01 44.75 -34.15
CA ARG A 3 -25.06 46.20 -33.93
C ARG A 3 -26.29 46.62 -33.07
N MET A 4 -25.98 47.00 -31.82
CA MET A 4 -25.90 48.43 -31.35
C MET A 4 -27.25 49.00 -30.85
N ASN A 5 -27.29 49.54 -29.64
CA ASN A 5 -27.39 50.98 -29.26
C ASN A 5 -27.54 51.12 -27.75
N ILE A 6 -26.74 51.78 -27.06
CA ILE A 6 -26.57 53.20 -26.62
C ILE A 6 -27.90 53.93 -26.39
N ALA A 7 -28.14 54.34 -25.16
CA ALA A 7 -28.81 55.62 -24.82
C ALA A 7 -28.35 56.07 -23.42
N ALA A 8 -27.85 57.28 -23.43
CA ALA A 8 -27.42 58.09 -22.30
C ALA A 8 -28.55 59.08 -21.93
N MET A 9 -28.29 59.83 -20.87
CA MET A 9 -28.94 61.13 -20.42
C MET A 9 -29.74 60.97 -19.11
N ALA A 10 -29.67 61.84 -18.14
CA ALA A 10 -29.06 63.15 -17.96
C ALA A 10 -29.08 63.52 -16.47
N ALA A 11 -28.22 64.45 -16.12
CA ALA A 11 -28.09 65.08 -14.81
C ALA A 11 -29.27 66.00 -14.38
N ILE A 12 -29.53 66.03 -13.07
CA ILE A 12 -30.14 67.18 -12.44
C ILE A 12 -29.36 67.56 -11.18
N ILE A 13 -28.85 68.77 -11.19
CA ILE A 13 -28.18 69.48 -10.11
C ILE A 13 -29.24 70.01 -9.13
N GLY A 14 -29.11 69.77 -7.85
CA GLY A 14 -29.84 70.35 -6.80
C GLY A 14 -28.87 70.79 -5.68
N LEU A 15 -28.60 72.13 -5.62
CA LEU A 15 -27.92 72.77 -4.49
C LEU A 15 -28.88 72.89 -3.31
N GLY A 16 -28.47 72.46 -2.15
CA GLY A 16 -29.10 72.70 -0.88
C GLY A 16 -28.03 72.84 0.22
N LEU A 17 -27.83 74.02 0.69
CA LEU A 17 -26.91 74.43 1.76
C LEU A 17 -27.40 74.00 3.15
N SER A 18 -26.44 73.73 4.01
CA SER A 18 -26.35 73.95 5.45
C SER A 18 -26.86 72.90 6.42
N ALA A 19 -25.96 72.32 7.17
CA ALA A 19 -25.76 72.60 8.59
C ALA A 19 -24.64 71.67 9.15
N CYS A 20 -23.64 72.27 9.79
CA CYS A 20 -22.65 71.58 10.61
C CYS A 20 -23.31 70.79 11.73
N GLY A 21 -23.04 69.48 11.71
CA GLY A 21 -23.21 68.63 12.84
C GLY A 21 -22.04 67.59 12.76
N GLN A 22 -21.01 67.80 13.58
CA GLN A 22 -19.94 66.82 13.76
C GLN A 22 -20.55 65.59 14.47
N GLN A 23 -20.94 64.58 13.70
CA GLN A 23 -21.14 63.26 14.21
C GLN A 23 -19.75 62.57 14.19
N GLN A 24 -19.14 62.41 15.37
CA GLN A 24 -18.10 61.47 15.60
C GLN A 24 -18.65 60.06 15.27
N THR A 25 -18.32 59.54 14.09
CA THR A 25 -18.45 58.14 13.82
C THR A 25 -17.40 57.43 14.69
N ALA A 26 -17.85 56.79 15.77
CA ALA A 26 -17.04 55.81 16.46
C ALA A 26 -16.67 54.75 15.41
N GLU A 27 -15.41 54.66 15.03
CA GLU A 27 -14.87 53.51 14.33
C GLU A 27 -15.14 52.32 15.23
N GLN A 28 -16.12 51.50 14.85
CA GLN A 28 -16.38 50.22 15.44
C GLN A 28 -15.22 49.31 14.97
N GLU A 29 -14.23 49.16 15.84
CA GLU A 29 -13.12 48.24 15.67
C GLU A 29 -13.72 46.89 15.31
N ALA A 30 -13.49 46.43 14.07
CA ALA A 30 -13.96 45.12 13.61
C ALA A 30 -13.35 44.08 14.51
N ALA A 31 -14.19 43.25 15.12
CA ALA A 31 -13.73 42.12 15.92
C ALA A 31 -12.70 41.32 15.09
N PRO A 32 -11.59 40.93 15.68
CA PRO A 32 -10.57 40.14 14.97
C PRO A 32 -11.22 38.90 14.37
N ALA A 33 -10.89 38.62 13.11
CA ALA A 33 -11.35 37.42 12.44
C ALA A 33 -10.99 36.19 13.32
N PRO A 34 -11.88 35.20 13.48
CA PRO A 34 -11.58 34.02 14.26
C PRO A 34 -10.27 33.39 13.71
N ALA A 35 -9.36 33.05 14.60
CA ALA A 35 -8.14 32.34 14.24
C ALA A 35 -8.53 31.09 13.45
N PRO A 36 -7.76 30.72 12.43
CA PRO A 36 -8.01 29.45 11.71
C PRO A 36 -8.06 28.32 12.73
N ALA A 37 -9.04 27.43 12.56
CA ALA A 37 -9.14 26.26 13.43
C ALA A 37 -7.82 25.45 13.36
N SER A 38 -7.32 25.03 14.52
CA SER A 38 -6.11 24.22 14.57
C SER A 38 -6.34 22.90 13.81
N THR A 39 -5.39 22.52 12.97
CA THR A 39 -5.34 21.22 12.29
C THR A 39 -4.79 20.13 13.19
N VAL A 40 -4.31 20.49 14.39
CA VAL A 40 -3.68 19.58 15.32
C VAL A 40 -4.73 18.75 16.07
N THR A 41 -4.57 17.43 15.98
CA THR A 41 -5.33 16.44 16.74
C THR A 41 -4.40 15.72 17.69
N VAL A 42 -4.84 15.53 18.95
CA VAL A 42 -4.09 14.82 19.99
C VAL A 42 -4.90 13.65 20.50
N PHE A 43 -4.37 12.45 20.37
CA PHE A 43 -4.92 11.25 21.02
C PHE A 43 -4.13 11.00 22.30
N GLN A 44 -4.84 10.79 23.43
CA GLN A 44 -4.16 10.54 24.71
C GLN A 44 -4.79 9.41 25.51
N GLY A 45 -3.98 8.79 26.39
CA GLY A 45 -4.41 7.71 27.27
C GLY A 45 -4.30 6.31 26.65
N ALA A 46 -3.90 6.19 25.38
CA ALA A 46 -3.70 4.92 24.71
C ALA A 46 -2.33 4.29 25.02
N THR A 47 -2.19 3.00 24.81
CA THR A 47 -0.88 2.36 24.60
C THR A 47 -0.43 2.64 23.18
N LEU A 48 0.77 3.21 22.98
CA LEU A 48 1.32 3.44 21.65
C LEU A 48 2.33 2.35 21.31
N ILE A 49 2.19 1.70 20.17
CA ILE A 49 3.17 0.78 19.59
C ILE A 49 3.86 1.53 18.43
N PRO A 50 5.13 1.99 18.58
CA PRO A 50 5.78 2.81 17.57
C PRO A 50 6.05 2.09 16.25
N GLY A 51 6.17 0.74 16.27
CA GLY A 51 6.45 -0.07 15.07
C GLY A 51 7.92 -0.04 14.62
N ASP A 52 8.82 0.47 15.45
CA ASP A 52 10.26 0.63 15.16
C ASP A 52 11.16 -0.26 16.06
N GLY A 53 10.57 -1.30 16.67
CA GLY A 53 11.24 -2.20 17.58
C GLY A 53 11.37 -1.70 19.02
N ARG A 54 10.99 -0.45 19.32
CA ARG A 54 10.94 0.06 20.69
C ARG A 54 9.76 -0.56 21.47
N ALA A 55 9.91 -0.63 22.79
CA ALA A 55 8.83 -1.07 23.66
C ALA A 55 7.58 -0.18 23.52
N PRO A 56 6.37 -0.74 23.71
CA PRO A 56 5.13 0.04 23.77
C PRO A 56 5.20 1.15 24.82
N ILE A 57 4.57 2.28 24.53
CA ILE A 57 4.48 3.44 25.41
C ILE A 57 3.11 3.43 26.07
N GLU A 58 3.06 3.08 27.35
CA GLU A 58 1.83 3.10 28.13
C GLU A 58 1.40 4.54 28.43
N ASN A 59 0.07 4.77 28.47
CA ASN A 59 -0.52 6.10 28.68
C ASN A 59 0.13 7.15 27.76
N GLY A 60 0.12 6.83 26.46
CA GLY A 60 0.79 7.63 25.44
C GLY A 60 -0.01 8.83 24.98
N VAL A 61 0.71 9.76 24.33
CA VAL A 61 0.18 10.92 23.61
C VAL A 61 0.68 10.88 22.20
N LEU A 62 -0.24 10.84 21.22
CA LEU A 62 0.04 10.96 19.80
C LEU A 62 -0.48 12.31 19.31
N ILE A 63 0.41 13.15 18.76
CA ILE A 63 0.10 14.46 18.19
C ILE A 63 0.19 14.37 16.68
N ILE A 64 -0.88 14.75 15.98
CA ILE A 64 -0.99 14.76 14.52
C ILE A 64 -1.35 16.18 14.07
N ASP A 65 -0.63 16.71 13.10
CA ASP A 65 -0.96 17.96 12.40
C ASP A 65 -1.26 17.65 10.93
N GLY A 66 -2.53 17.77 10.58
CA GLY A 66 -3.01 17.33 9.26
C GLY A 66 -2.79 15.82 9.05
N ASP A 67 -1.87 15.46 8.17
CA ASP A 67 -1.48 14.09 7.82
C ASP A 67 -0.14 13.65 8.41
N THR A 68 0.47 14.48 9.25
CA THR A 68 1.82 14.26 9.77
C THR A 68 1.80 13.94 11.27
N ILE A 69 2.48 12.87 11.66
CA ILE A 69 2.74 12.57 13.08
C ILE A 69 3.84 13.50 13.58
N VAL A 70 3.48 14.41 14.49
CA VAL A 70 4.42 15.37 15.10
C VAL A 70 5.15 14.76 16.29
N SER A 71 4.43 13.97 17.10
CA SER A 71 4.99 13.34 18.30
C SER A 71 4.24 12.07 18.68
N ALA A 72 4.99 11.07 19.17
CA ALA A 72 4.47 9.89 19.84
C ALA A 72 5.30 9.67 21.10
N ALA A 73 4.75 9.95 22.29
CA ALA A 73 5.49 10.00 23.54
C ALA A 73 4.63 9.62 24.75
N ALA A 74 5.25 9.42 25.92
CA ALA A 74 4.54 9.22 27.16
C ALA A 74 3.82 10.50 27.62
N ALA A 75 2.67 10.38 28.25
CA ALA A 75 1.93 11.52 28.79
C ALA A 75 2.80 12.33 29.77
N GLY A 76 2.71 13.65 29.69
CA GLY A 76 3.47 14.59 30.50
C GLY A 76 4.93 14.82 30.04
N THR A 77 5.38 14.18 28.98
CA THR A 77 6.73 14.40 28.40
C THR A 77 6.72 15.33 27.19
N VAL A 78 5.52 15.64 26.65
CA VAL A 78 5.32 16.56 25.52
C VAL A 78 4.25 17.58 25.87
N GLU A 79 4.39 18.79 25.34
CA GLU A 79 3.40 19.84 25.49
C GLU A 79 2.29 19.65 24.43
N ILE A 80 1.03 19.77 24.88
CA ILE A 80 -0.14 19.74 23.99
C ILE A 80 -0.30 21.14 23.40
N PRO A 81 -0.29 21.28 22.06
CA PRO A 81 -0.45 22.58 21.41
C PRO A 81 -1.78 23.26 21.79
N GLU A 82 -1.73 24.58 22.00
CA GLU A 82 -2.93 25.37 22.29
C GLU A 82 -3.90 25.29 21.10
N GLY A 83 -5.18 25.10 21.40
CA GLY A 83 -6.23 24.98 20.38
C GLY A 83 -6.31 23.62 19.69
N ALA A 84 -5.49 22.64 20.07
CA ALA A 84 -5.57 21.28 19.53
C ALA A 84 -6.91 20.60 19.91
N THR A 85 -7.43 19.77 18.99
CA THR A 85 -8.54 18.87 19.29
C THR A 85 -7.99 17.66 20.08
N VAL A 86 -8.37 17.54 21.36
CA VAL A 86 -7.93 16.45 22.24
C VAL A 86 -8.99 15.34 22.27
N ILE A 87 -8.56 14.09 22.05
CA ILE A 87 -9.40 12.89 22.03
C ILE A 87 -8.83 11.92 23.07
N ASP A 88 -9.59 11.66 24.14
CA ASP A 88 -9.24 10.69 25.17
C ASP A 88 -9.64 9.27 24.76
N ILE A 89 -8.70 8.37 24.72
CA ILE A 89 -8.91 6.96 24.32
C ILE A 89 -8.21 5.97 25.27
N PRO A 90 -8.52 6.03 26.57
CA PRO A 90 -7.92 5.13 27.54
C PRO A 90 -8.28 3.66 27.25
N GLY A 91 -7.33 2.77 27.47
CA GLY A 91 -7.51 1.33 27.21
C GLY A 91 -7.54 0.94 25.74
N ARG A 92 -7.24 1.86 24.84
CA ARG A 92 -7.03 1.59 23.42
C ARG A 92 -5.55 1.45 23.10
N THR A 93 -5.24 0.82 21.98
CA THR A 93 -3.88 0.76 21.42
C THR A 93 -3.86 1.48 20.08
N ILE A 94 -2.85 2.32 19.90
CA ILE A 94 -2.53 2.91 18.59
C ILE A 94 -1.25 2.25 18.09
N MET A 95 -1.30 1.76 16.85
CA MET A 95 -0.17 1.14 16.17
C MET A 95 -0.14 1.59 14.70
N PRO A 96 0.98 1.45 13.98
CA PRO A 96 0.98 1.61 12.53
C PRO A 96 -0.06 0.71 11.88
N ALA A 97 -0.74 1.22 10.86
CA ALA A 97 -1.66 0.40 10.10
C ALA A 97 -0.90 -0.72 9.36
N ILE A 98 -1.56 -1.84 9.14
CA ILE A 98 -1.01 -2.94 8.34
C ILE A 98 -0.82 -2.45 6.91
N TYR A 99 0.35 -2.71 6.32
CA TYR A 99 0.58 -2.57 4.90
C TYR A 99 0.67 -3.97 4.28
N ASP A 100 -0.32 -4.32 3.46
CA ASP A 100 -0.32 -5.54 2.68
C ASP A 100 0.44 -5.26 1.37
N THR A 101 1.70 -5.70 1.31
CA THR A 101 2.62 -5.36 0.21
C THR A 101 2.37 -6.17 -1.05
N HIS A 102 1.46 -7.16 -1.02
CA HIS A 102 1.18 -7.98 -2.18
C HIS A 102 -0.27 -8.47 -2.17
N VAL A 103 -1.12 -7.86 -2.97
CA VAL A 103 -2.51 -8.26 -3.17
C VAL A 103 -2.85 -8.30 -4.65
N HIS A 104 -3.99 -8.91 -4.98
CA HIS A 104 -4.61 -8.83 -6.29
C HIS A 104 -6.00 -8.22 -6.15
N LEU A 105 -6.13 -6.92 -6.42
CA LEU A 105 -7.40 -6.22 -6.32
C LEU A 105 -8.30 -6.49 -7.54
N SER A 106 -9.57 -6.09 -7.43
CA SER A 106 -10.56 -6.19 -8.51
C SER A 106 -10.12 -5.42 -9.76
N ALA A 107 -10.60 -5.85 -10.92
CA ALA A 107 -10.16 -5.32 -12.22
C ALA A 107 -10.80 -3.97 -12.60
N ASP A 108 -11.78 -3.49 -11.85
CA ASP A 108 -12.45 -2.21 -12.09
C ASP A 108 -12.46 -1.31 -10.84
N ARG A 109 -12.64 -0.01 -11.06
CA ARG A 109 -12.57 0.99 -9.97
C ARG A 109 -13.57 0.73 -8.84
N ALA A 110 -14.79 0.29 -9.15
CA ALA A 110 -15.80 0.06 -8.12
C ALA A 110 -15.42 -1.13 -7.23
N GLY A 111 -14.91 -2.19 -7.84
CA GLY A 111 -14.35 -3.34 -7.13
C GLY A 111 -13.14 -2.95 -6.26
N VAL A 112 -12.18 -2.20 -6.81
CA VAL A 112 -11.01 -1.71 -6.06
C VAL A 112 -11.45 -0.89 -4.84
N VAL A 113 -12.39 0.05 -4.99
CA VAL A 113 -12.93 0.84 -3.86
C VAL A 113 -13.51 -0.07 -2.78
N ASN A 114 -14.32 -1.07 -3.17
CA ASN A 114 -14.90 -2.01 -2.23
C ASN A 114 -13.82 -2.87 -1.53
N ASP A 115 -12.83 -3.34 -2.26
CA ASP A 115 -11.73 -4.14 -1.70
C ASP A 115 -10.90 -3.33 -0.69
N LEU A 116 -10.61 -2.05 -0.98
CA LEU A 116 -9.89 -1.16 -0.07
C LEU A 116 -10.67 -0.85 1.21
N ILE A 117 -12.00 -0.65 1.11
CA ILE A 117 -12.87 -0.44 2.27
C ILE A 117 -12.91 -1.71 3.14
N ARG A 118 -13.10 -2.89 2.52
CA ARG A 118 -13.13 -4.16 3.24
C ARG A 118 -11.82 -4.45 3.97
N ARG A 119 -10.66 -4.16 3.35
CA ARG A 119 -9.34 -4.31 3.99
C ARG A 119 -9.17 -3.38 5.18
N ALA A 120 -9.64 -2.13 5.07
CA ALA A 120 -9.57 -1.18 6.18
C ALA A 120 -10.36 -1.63 7.43
N VAL A 121 -11.45 -2.39 7.27
CA VAL A 121 -12.19 -3.01 8.39
C VAL A 121 -11.29 -3.94 9.21
N PHE A 122 -10.32 -4.58 8.56
CA PHE A 122 -9.34 -5.48 9.18
C PHE A 122 -8.01 -4.78 9.52
N GLY A 123 -7.98 -3.45 9.58
CA GLY A 123 -6.81 -2.69 9.99
C GLY A 123 -5.73 -2.50 8.92
N VAL A 124 -6.01 -2.88 7.66
CA VAL A 124 -5.10 -2.64 6.54
C VAL A 124 -5.23 -1.19 6.11
N GLY A 125 -4.18 -0.40 6.31
CA GLY A 125 -4.13 1.02 5.93
C GLY A 125 -3.58 1.26 4.53
N ALA A 126 -2.89 0.28 3.94
CA ALA A 126 -2.34 0.35 2.59
C ALA A 126 -2.31 -1.03 1.95
N ALA A 127 -2.58 -1.11 0.66
CA ALA A 127 -2.56 -2.34 -0.13
C ALA A 127 -1.88 -2.08 -1.49
N GLN A 128 -0.91 -2.93 -1.85
CA GLN A 128 -0.18 -2.86 -3.12
C GLN A 128 -0.68 -3.95 -4.06
N SER A 129 -1.38 -3.54 -5.11
CA SER A 129 -1.91 -4.44 -6.14
C SER A 129 -0.81 -4.85 -7.12
N MET A 130 -0.68 -6.16 -7.38
CA MET A 130 0.49 -6.73 -8.03
C MET A 130 0.18 -7.33 -9.40
N GLY A 131 0.27 -6.46 -10.44
CA GLY A 131 0.46 -6.90 -11.81
C GLY A 131 -0.79 -7.20 -12.65
N ARG A 132 -1.97 -6.67 -12.28
CA ARG A 132 -3.21 -6.84 -13.06
C ARG A 132 -3.98 -5.55 -13.31
N ASP A 133 -3.45 -4.42 -12.86
CA ASP A 133 -4.18 -3.16 -12.93
C ASP A 133 -3.99 -2.49 -14.28
N SER A 134 -5.08 -2.02 -14.87
CA SER A 134 -5.03 -1.25 -16.11
C SER A 134 -4.52 0.18 -15.87
N ASP A 135 -4.09 0.84 -16.94
CA ASP A 135 -3.65 2.24 -16.88
C ASP A 135 -4.75 3.16 -16.33
N GLU A 136 -6.04 2.86 -16.62
CA GLU A 136 -7.17 3.61 -16.08
C GLU A 136 -7.29 3.45 -14.56
N LEU A 137 -6.99 2.27 -14.01
CA LEU A 137 -6.96 2.05 -12.56
C LEU A 137 -5.80 2.80 -11.91
N ILE A 138 -4.59 2.73 -12.51
CA ILE A 138 -3.41 3.46 -12.02
C ILE A 138 -3.70 4.97 -11.97
N ALA A 139 -4.36 5.53 -12.97
CA ALA A 139 -4.72 6.94 -13.02
C ALA A 139 -5.61 7.38 -11.84
N THR A 140 -6.32 6.45 -11.17
CA THR A 140 -7.15 6.72 -9.98
C THR A 140 -6.43 6.48 -8.66
N ARG A 141 -5.12 6.13 -8.67
CA ARG A 141 -4.36 5.74 -7.47
C ARG A 141 -4.30 6.84 -6.42
N SER A 142 -4.19 8.10 -6.85
CA SER A 142 -4.16 9.27 -5.96
C SER A 142 -5.52 9.62 -5.36
N ASP A 143 -6.62 9.05 -5.88
CA ASP A 143 -7.97 9.31 -5.37
C ASP A 143 -8.16 8.59 -4.04
N LEU A 144 -8.20 9.33 -2.94
CA LEU A 144 -8.44 8.75 -1.62
C LEU A 144 -9.83 8.11 -1.57
N VAL A 145 -9.87 6.88 -1.02
CA VAL A 145 -11.12 6.18 -0.72
C VAL A 145 -11.48 6.45 0.73
N PRO A 146 -12.53 7.26 1.01
CA PRO A 146 -12.93 7.53 2.39
C PRO A 146 -13.22 6.25 3.18
N GLY A 147 -12.50 6.05 4.28
CA GLY A 147 -12.61 4.84 5.11
C GLY A 147 -11.99 3.58 4.49
N GLY A 148 -11.27 3.69 3.39
CA GLY A 148 -10.54 2.60 2.75
C GLY A 148 -9.03 2.67 2.95
N ALA A 149 -8.35 1.57 2.66
CA ALA A 149 -6.90 1.51 2.58
C ALA A 149 -6.36 2.39 1.43
N ARG A 150 -5.11 2.85 1.53
CA ARG A 150 -4.42 3.52 0.42
C ARG A 150 -4.12 2.50 -0.67
N TYR A 151 -4.24 2.93 -1.90
CA TYR A 151 -4.00 2.11 -3.08
C TYR A 151 -2.63 2.38 -3.66
N PHE A 152 -1.83 1.32 -3.80
CA PHE A 152 -0.57 1.26 -4.52
C PHE A 152 -0.66 0.21 -5.61
N SER A 153 0.11 0.35 -6.69
CA SER A 153 -0.03 -0.54 -7.85
C SER A 153 1.27 -0.78 -8.60
N ALA A 154 1.46 -2.03 -9.01
CA ALA A 154 2.48 -2.43 -9.98
C ALA A 154 1.99 -2.32 -11.44
N GLY A 155 0.75 -1.85 -11.64
CA GLY A 155 0.14 -1.85 -12.97
C GLY A 155 -0.04 -3.26 -13.53
N ARG A 156 0.20 -3.38 -14.82
CA ARG A 156 0.26 -4.67 -15.52
C ARG A 156 1.64 -5.28 -15.35
N GLY A 157 1.86 -6.34 -14.65
CA GLY A 157 3.19 -6.94 -14.54
C GLY A 157 3.74 -7.47 -15.88
N ILE A 158 4.93 -8.04 -15.85
CA ILE A 158 5.66 -8.54 -17.03
C ILE A 158 5.86 -10.05 -16.89
N SER A 159 5.56 -10.84 -17.92
CA SER A 159 5.74 -12.29 -17.94
C SER A 159 5.95 -12.82 -19.36
N ARG A 160 6.38 -14.09 -19.47
CA ARG A 160 6.29 -14.84 -20.72
C ARG A 160 4.83 -15.24 -20.97
N SER A 161 4.49 -15.42 -22.26
CA SER A 161 3.16 -15.82 -22.66
C SER A 161 2.70 -17.13 -22.02
N GLU A 162 1.54 -17.13 -21.40
CA GLU A 162 0.92 -18.32 -20.81
C GLU A 162 -0.32 -18.71 -21.63
N PRO A 163 -0.32 -19.86 -22.32
CA PRO A 163 -1.49 -20.31 -23.08
C PRO A 163 -2.76 -20.43 -22.22
N GLY A 164 -3.86 -19.83 -22.69
CA GLY A 164 -5.14 -19.87 -21.99
C GLY A 164 -5.31 -18.82 -20.88
N ARG A 165 -4.31 -18.00 -20.60
CA ARG A 165 -4.43 -16.78 -19.80
C ARG A 165 -4.67 -15.59 -20.73
N PRO A 166 -5.90 -15.07 -20.81
CA PRO A 166 -6.17 -13.97 -21.70
C PRO A 166 -5.62 -12.71 -21.16
N GLU A 167 -5.58 -11.81 -20.91
CA GLU A 167 -5.11 -10.48 -20.58
C GLU A 167 -4.70 -10.30 -19.11
N GLY A 168 -3.76 -9.44 -18.87
CA GLY A 168 -3.20 -9.08 -17.56
C GLY A 168 -1.80 -8.52 -17.76
N PRO A 169 -0.75 -9.34 -17.63
CA PRO A 169 0.62 -8.91 -17.81
C PRO A 169 0.95 -8.42 -19.22
N PHE A 170 2.03 -7.68 -19.36
CA PHE A 170 2.75 -7.58 -20.63
C PHE A 170 3.37 -8.94 -20.93
N TRP A 171 2.93 -9.57 -22.02
CA TRP A 171 3.50 -10.80 -22.53
C TRP A 171 4.70 -10.46 -23.39
N ILE A 172 5.90 -10.87 -22.97
CA ILE A 172 7.15 -10.55 -23.64
C ILE A 172 7.80 -11.80 -24.23
N GLU A 173 8.37 -11.66 -25.43
CA GLU A 173 9.09 -12.70 -26.14
C GLU A 173 10.57 -12.35 -26.32
N SER A 174 10.96 -11.09 -26.09
CA SER A 174 12.31 -10.59 -26.25
C SER A 174 12.74 -9.63 -25.12
N VAL A 175 14.03 -9.32 -25.06
CA VAL A 175 14.60 -8.32 -24.16
C VAL A 175 14.02 -6.93 -24.46
N GLU A 176 13.90 -6.58 -25.73
CA GLU A 176 13.38 -5.30 -26.19
C GLU A 176 11.95 -5.07 -25.72
N GLU A 177 11.08 -6.08 -25.83
CA GLU A 177 9.70 -6.01 -25.34
C GLU A 177 9.64 -5.86 -23.81
N GLY A 178 10.58 -6.47 -23.08
CA GLY A 178 10.72 -6.28 -21.63
C GLY A 178 11.07 -4.83 -21.28
N VAL A 179 12.03 -4.24 -21.99
CA VAL A 179 12.44 -2.84 -21.84
C VAL A 179 11.27 -1.89 -22.16
N GLU A 180 10.54 -2.12 -23.27
CA GLU A 180 9.38 -1.32 -23.65
C GLU A 180 8.28 -1.39 -22.58
N ALA A 181 8.02 -2.57 -22.01
CA ALA A 181 7.05 -2.76 -20.94
C ALA A 181 7.43 -1.95 -19.67
N VAL A 182 8.71 -1.96 -19.27
CA VAL A 182 9.21 -1.16 -18.14
C VAL A 182 9.05 0.33 -18.41
N GLN A 183 9.43 0.80 -19.60
CA GLN A 183 9.29 2.22 -19.99
C GLN A 183 7.83 2.66 -19.94
N HIS A 184 6.91 1.82 -20.43
CA HIS A 184 5.48 2.10 -20.36
C HIS A 184 5.02 2.21 -18.90
N LEU A 185 5.32 1.21 -18.06
CA LEU A 185 4.91 1.18 -16.64
C LEU A 185 5.46 2.37 -15.86
N ALA A 186 6.72 2.74 -16.08
CA ALA A 186 7.30 3.95 -15.48
C ALA A 186 6.60 5.22 -15.97
N SER A 187 6.17 5.28 -17.24
CA SER A 187 5.46 6.45 -17.80
C SER A 187 4.08 6.68 -17.20
N VAL A 188 3.41 5.63 -16.70
CA VAL A 188 2.13 5.71 -15.99
C VAL A 188 2.31 5.76 -14.47
N ASP A 189 3.55 5.92 -14.00
CA ASP A 189 3.92 6.19 -12.62
C ASP A 189 3.52 5.07 -11.64
N VAL A 190 3.83 3.80 -11.98
CA VAL A 190 3.63 2.67 -11.06
C VAL A 190 4.53 2.77 -9.83
N ASP A 191 4.13 2.16 -8.70
CA ASP A 191 4.90 2.16 -7.46
C ASP A 191 6.06 1.16 -7.47
N VAL A 192 5.93 0.09 -8.27
CA VAL A 192 6.90 -0.98 -8.44
C VAL A 192 6.68 -1.69 -9.78
N ILE A 193 7.72 -2.25 -10.38
CA ILE A 193 7.59 -3.15 -11.54
C ILE A 193 7.41 -4.57 -11.02
N LYS A 194 6.38 -5.29 -11.51
CA LYS A 194 6.18 -6.72 -11.21
C LYS A 194 6.64 -7.58 -12.38
N VAL A 195 7.45 -8.61 -12.08
CA VAL A 195 7.83 -9.63 -13.06
C VAL A 195 7.55 -11.04 -12.52
N TRP A 196 7.10 -11.97 -13.37
CA TRP A 196 6.97 -13.39 -13.03
C TRP A 196 8.08 -14.20 -13.68
N VAL A 197 8.92 -14.82 -12.83
CA VAL A 197 10.01 -15.71 -13.23
C VAL A 197 9.66 -17.12 -12.77
N ASP A 198 8.78 -17.76 -13.51
CA ASP A 198 8.24 -19.09 -13.16
C ASP A 198 7.83 -19.80 -14.46
N ASP A 199 8.22 -21.08 -14.58
CA ASP A 199 7.88 -21.92 -15.74
C ASP A 199 6.67 -22.84 -15.48
N ARG A 200 5.99 -22.66 -14.37
CA ARG A 200 4.83 -23.47 -13.97
C ARG A 200 5.13 -24.98 -14.01
N ASN A 201 6.24 -25.39 -13.39
CA ASN A 201 6.77 -26.76 -13.43
C ASN A 201 7.08 -27.23 -14.86
N GLY A 202 7.67 -26.35 -15.69
CA GLY A 202 8.07 -26.66 -17.05
C GLY A 202 6.95 -26.71 -18.07
N THR A 203 5.78 -26.17 -17.74
CA THR A 203 4.63 -26.12 -18.66
C THR A 203 4.61 -24.90 -19.58
N VAL A 204 5.34 -23.83 -19.21
CA VAL A 204 5.49 -22.61 -19.99
C VAL A 204 6.95 -22.16 -20.00
N GLU A 205 7.31 -21.33 -20.97
CA GLU A 205 8.61 -20.66 -20.95
C GLU A 205 8.62 -19.56 -19.90
N LYS A 206 9.72 -19.39 -19.18
CA LYS A 206 9.89 -18.31 -18.20
C LYS A 206 10.72 -17.16 -18.75
N VAL A 207 10.61 -16.00 -18.11
CA VAL A 207 11.49 -14.85 -18.36
C VAL A 207 12.94 -15.27 -18.12
N THR A 208 13.80 -15.08 -19.13
CA THR A 208 15.20 -15.51 -19.09
C THR A 208 16.08 -14.55 -18.28
N PRO A 209 17.31 -14.99 -17.87
CA PRO A 209 18.26 -14.10 -17.19
C PRO A 209 18.59 -12.83 -17.96
N GLU A 210 18.68 -12.88 -19.28
CA GLU A 210 18.91 -11.70 -20.12
C GLU A 210 17.72 -10.74 -20.08
N MET A 211 16.49 -11.29 -20.11
CA MET A 211 15.27 -10.48 -20.05
C MET A 211 15.11 -9.80 -18.70
N TYR A 212 15.16 -10.56 -17.59
CA TYR A 212 14.98 -9.94 -16.27
C TYR A 212 16.14 -9.03 -15.89
N GLY A 213 17.35 -9.32 -16.36
CA GLY A 213 18.49 -8.41 -16.19
C GLY A 213 18.24 -7.05 -16.82
N ALA A 214 17.76 -7.01 -18.08
CA ALA A 214 17.42 -5.78 -18.78
C ALA A 214 16.20 -5.06 -18.14
N ILE A 215 15.20 -5.79 -17.67
CA ILE A 215 14.06 -5.25 -16.93
C ILE A 215 14.53 -4.51 -15.68
N ILE A 216 15.36 -5.16 -14.86
CA ILE A 216 15.89 -4.60 -13.60
C ILE A 216 16.75 -3.36 -13.90
N GLU A 217 17.69 -3.45 -14.85
CA GLU A 217 18.56 -2.33 -15.22
C GLU A 217 17.73 -1.12 -15.69
N THR A 218 16.78 -1.33 -16.62
CA THR A 218 15.93 -0.26 -17.14
C THR A 218 15.05 0.36 -16.05
N ALA A 219 14.48 -0.46 -15.16
CA ALA A 219 13.67 0.03 -14.05
C ALA A 219 14.49 0.91 -13.10
N HIS A 220 15.72 0.49 -12.76
CA HIS A 220 16.63 1.26 -11.92
C HIS A 220 17.06 2.58 -12.57
N GLU A 221 17.32 2.60 -13.88
CA GLU A 221 17.60 3.84 -14.63
C GLU A 221 16.43 4.84 -14.55
N LEU A 222 15.20 4.34 -14.48
CA LEU A 222 13.98 5.14 -14.34
C LEU A 222 13.58 5.41 -12.89
N GLY A 223 14.35 4.90 -11.91
CA GLY A 223 14.13 5.11 -10.48
C GLY A 223 12.99 4.27 -9.89
N VAL A 224 12.60 3.17 -10.54
CA VAL A 224 11.55 2.26 -10.08
C VAL A 224 12.16 0.95 -9.62
N ARG A 225 11.70 0.42 -8.47
CA ARG A 225 12.10 -0.90 -7.96
C ARG A 225 11.41 -2.03 -8.71
N VAL A 226 12.02 -3.21 -8.66
CA VAL A 226 11.46 -4.44 -9.27
C VAL A 226 11.12 -5.46 -8.21
N GLU A 227 9.92 -6.03 -8.29
CA GLU A 227 9.46 -7.16 -7.49
C GLU A 227 9.26 -8.39 -8.38
N ALA A 228 9.91 -9.50 -8.04
CA ALA A 228 9.83 -10.74 -8.80
C ALA A 228 9.07 -11.83 -8.07
N HIS A 229 8.07 -12.43 -8.74
CA HIS A 229 7.52 -13.74 -8.38
C HIS A 229 8.54 -14.82 -8.74
N ILE A 230 8.80 -15.72 -7.80
CA ILE A 230 9.67 -16.88 -7.99
C ILE A 230 9.03 -18.15 -7.40
N PHE A 231 9.58 -19.29 -7.79
CA PHE A 231 9.33 -20.57 -7.14
C PHE A 231 10.65 -21.27 -6.77
N ASN A 232 11.61 -21.28 -7.70
CA ASN A 232 12.85 -22.04 -7.60
C ASN A 232 14.01 -21.24 -7.01
N GLU A 233 14.88 -21.90 -6.25
CA GLU A 233 16.09 -21.32 -5.68
C GLU A 233 17.05 -20.80 -6.75
N GLU A 234 17.21 -21.52 -7.87
CA GLU A 234 18.13 -21.09 -8.94
C GLU A 234 17.70 -19.78 -9.60
N ASP A 235 16.39 -19.56 -9.74
CA ASP A 235 15.85 -18.28 -10.24
C ASP A 235 16.12 -17.14 -9.24
N ALA A 236 15.96 -17.43 -7.93
CA ALA A 236 16.28 -16.47 -6.89
C ALA A 236 17.77 -16.07 -6.93
N LYS A 237 18.70 -17.02 -7.07
CA LYS A 237 20.13 -16.72 -7.23
C LYS A 237 20.41 -15.83 -8.44
N GLY A 238 19.77 -16.13 -9.57
CA GLY A 238 19.89 -15.33 -10.80
C GLY A 238 19.42 -13.89 -10.61
N LEU A 239 18.26 -13.71 -10.02
CA LEU A 239 17.65 -12.39 -9.74
C LEU A 239 18.47 -11.59 -8.72
N LEU A 240 19.00 -12.23 -7.66
CA LEU A 240 19.88 -11.57 -6.69
C LEU A 240 21.15 -11.05 -7.37
N ARG A 241 21.76 -11.83 -8.28
CA ARG A 241 22.93 -11.40 -9.06
C ARG A 241 22.61 -10.27 -10.04
N ALA A 242 21.37 -10.21 -10.53
CA ALA A 242 20.89 -9.12 -11.38
C ALA A 242 20.51 -7.85 -10.61
N GLY A 243 20.50 -7.89 -9.26
CA GLY A 243 20.23 -6.71 -8.44
C GLY A 243 18.75 -6.48 -8.12
N LEU A 244 17.94 -7.53 -8.06
CA LEU A 244 16.52 -7.45 -7.68
C LEU A 244 16.33 -6.72 -6.34
N ASP A 245 15.23 -5.98 -6.21
CA ASP A 245 14.88 -5.22 -4.99
C ASP A 245 13.95 -5.97 -4.05
N ILE A 246 12.98 -6.72 -4.60
CA ILE A 246 11.92 -7.34 -3.80
C ILE A 246 11.60 -8.74 -4.35
N PHE A 247 11.56 -9.72 -3.48
CA PHE A 247 10.95 -11.00 -3.79
C PHE A 247 9.49 -11.02 -3.37
N ALA A 248 8.63 -11.39 -4.30
CA ALA A 248 7.29 -11.86 -4.02
C ALA A 248 7.34 -13.37 -3.82
N HIS A 249 6.92 -13.83 -2.68
CA HIS A 249 7.04 -15.21 -2.20
C HIS A 249 8.47 -15.60 -1.78
N GLY A 250 8.54 -16.59 -0.91
CA GLY A 250 9.77 -17.28 -0.59
C GLY A 250 10.11 -18.36 -1.63
N ILE A 251 11.32 -18.87 -1.57
CA ILE A 251 11.78 -20.06 -2.30
C ILE A 251 11.00 -21.26 -1.77
N ARG A 252 10.42 -22.08 -2.67
CA ARG A 252 9.45 -23.12 -2.32
C ARG A 252 9.79 -24.52 -2.85
N ASP A 253 10.78 -24.64 -3.71
CA ASP A 253 11.19 -25.92 -4.30
C ASP A 253 12.07 -26.75 -3.37
N LYS A 254 12.83 -26.12 -2.49
CA LYS A 254 13.75 -26.76 -1.54
C LYS A 254 14.24 -25.79 -0.47
N ASP A 255 14.87 -26.35 0.59
CA ASP A 255 15.61 -25.57 1.57
C ASP A 255 16.82 -24.89 0.89
N ILE A 256 17.02 -23.57 1.19
CA ILE A 256 18.10 -22.78 0.59
C ILE A 256 19.49 -23.23 1.07
N ASP A 257 20.47 -23.11 0.18
CA ASP A 257 21.86 -23.36 0.49
C ASP A 257 22.59 -22.12 1.04
N ASP A 258 23.87 -22.28 1.42
CA ASP A 258 24.69 -21.21 1.99
C ASP A 258 25.02 -20.13 0.95
N GLU A 259 25.04 -20.48 -0.35
CA GLU A 259 25.26 -19.51 -1.43
C GLU A 259 24.06 -18.57 -1.56
N THR A 260 22.85 -19.11 -1.49
CA THR A 260 21.62 -18.31 -1.55
C THR A 260 21.56 -17.32 -0.39
N GLU A 261 21.80 -17.75 0.83
CA GLU A 261 21.87 -16.86 2.01
C GLU A 261 22.92 -15.77 1.81
N ALA A 262 24.11 -16.14 1.35
CA ALA A 262 25.19 -15.17 1.10
C ALA A 262 24.82 -14.14 0.02
N LEU A 263 24.07 -14.54 -1.03
CA LEU A 263 23.57 -13.62 -2.05
C LEU A 263 22.51 -12.64 -1.50
N PHE A 264 21.61 -13.10 -0.64
CA PHE A 264 20.67 -12.21 0.07
C PHE A 264 21.43 -11.20 0.92
N LEU A 265 22.41 -11.63 1.71
CA LEU A 265 23.19 -10.75 2.59
C LEU A 265 24.10 -9.77 1.82
N ALA A 266 24.48 -10.12 0.61
CA ALA A 266 25.23 -9.22 -0.29
C ALA A 266 24.34 -8.06 -0.82
N ASN A 267 23.02 -8.17 -0.71
CA ASN A 267 22.04 -7.16 -1.11
C ASN A 267 21.31 -6.60 0.13
N PRO A 268 21.91 -5.67 0.88
CA PRO A 268 21.39 -5.26 2.20
C PRO A 268 20.03 -4.56 2.15
N ASN A 269 19.57 -4.14 0.98
CA ASN A 269 18.29 -3.49 0.76
C ASN A 269 17.22 -4.44 0.20
N ILE A 270 17.56 -5.73 0.01
CA ILE A 270 16.61 -6.71 -0.48
C ILE A 270 15.44 -6.88 0.49
N ILE A 271 14.25 -6.98 -0.05
CA ILE A 271 13.02 -7.22 0.71
C ILE A 271 12.43 -8.55 0.28
N LEU A 272 11.97 -9.33 1.25
CA LEU A 272 11.21 -10.56 1.01
C LEU A 272 9.77 -10.35 1.50
N SER A 273 8.84 -10.25 0.56
CA SER A 273 7.40 -10.32 0.85
C SER A 273 7.03 -11.78 1.08
N ALA A 274 6.64 -12.14 2.31
CA ALA A 274 6.56 -13.53 2.74
C ALA A 274 5.52 -14.32 1.95
N ASN A 275 4.32 -13.79 1.80
CA ASN A 275 3.21 -14.43 1.07
C ASN A 275 3.01 -15.89 1.53
N LEU A 276 2.70 -16.07 2.81
CA LEU A 276 2.40 -17.36 3.45
C LEU A 276 0.88 -17.53 3.67
N PRO A 277 0.05 -17.50 2.61
CA PRO A 277 -1.39 -17.32 2.75
C PRO A 277 -2.10 -18.57 3.30
N ASP A 278 -1.52 -19.74 3.07
CA ASP A 278 -2.11 -21.02 3.41
C ASP A 278 -1.04 -21.99 3.91
N SER A 279 -1.22 -22.44 5.15
CA SER A 279 -0.31 -23.39 5.77
C SER A 279 -0.66 -24.86 5.47
N GLY A 280 -1.82 -25.11 4.87
CA GLY A 280 -2.37 -26.47 4.71
C GLY A 280 -2.87 -27.08 6.02
N TYR A 281 -2.95 -26.30 7.11
CA TYR A 281 -3.56 -26.69 8.36
C TYR A 281 -4.86 -25.92 8.59
N PRO A 282 -5.91 -26.56 9.10
CA PRO A 282 -7.15 -25.86 9.43
C PRO A 282 -6.90 -24.78 10.49
N THR A 283 -7.32 -23.56 10.18
CA THR A 283 -7.19 -22.38 11.06
C THR A 283 -8.55 -22.05 11.69
N ASP A 284 -8.57 -21.60 12.94
CA ASP A 284 -9.80 -21.14 13.61
C ASP A 284 -10.21 -19.78 13.05
N LEU A 285 -11.33 -19.75 12.31
CA LEU A 285 -11.91 -18.55 11.73
C LEU A 285 -13.03 -17.94 12.60
N SER A 286 -13.21 -18.38 13.85
CA SER A 286 -14.29 -17.89 14.74
C SER A 286 -14.19 -16.39 15.03
N PHE A 287 -12.99 -15.78 14.93
CA PHE A 287 -12.79 -14.33 15.07
C PHE A 287 -13.56 -13.50 14.02
N LEU A 288 -14.01 -14.12 12.93
CA LEU A 288 -14.81 -13.49 11.87
C LEU A 288 -16.31 -13.47 12.18
N GLU A 289 -16.76 -14.16 13.23
CA GLU A 289 -18.18 -14.18 13.61
C GLU A 289 -18.71 -12.78 13.90
N GLY A 290 -19.82 -12.42 13.24
CA GLY A 290 -20.43 -11.10 13.36
C GLY A 290 -19.69 -9.96 12.61
N ILE A 291 -18.55 -10.25 11.99
CA ILE A 291 -17.80 -9.29 11.16
C ILE A 291 -18.08 -9.52 9.68
N VAL A 292 -18.08 -10.77 9.25
CA VAL A 292 -18.42 -11.15 7.88
C VAL A 292 -19.78 -11.83 7.82
N PRO A 293 -20.48 -11.83 6.64
CA PRO A 293 -21.71 -12.58 6.47
C PRO A 293 -21.53 -14.07 6.81
N ALA A 294 -22.56 -14.67 7.45
CA ALA A 294 -22.48 -16.06 7.91
C ALA A 294 -22.25 -17.08 6.79
N ASP A 295 -22.77 -16.82 5.60
CA ASP A 295 -22.56 -17.65 4.41
C ASP A 295 -21.11 -17.54 3.90
N THR A 296 -20.51 -16.35 3.95
CA THR A 296 -19.11 -16.12 3.62
C THR A 296 -18.19 -16.86 4.61
N LEU A 297 -18.47 -16.78 5.91
CA LEU A 297 -17.71 -17.50 6.93
C LEU A 297 -17.83 -19.01 6.74
N ALA A 298 -19.05 -19.52 6.48
CA ALA A 298 -19.29 -20.94 6.25
C ALA A 298 -18.54 -21.46 5.02
N ALA A 299 -18.48 -20.68 3.94
CA ALA A 299 -17.70 -21.01 2.74
C ALA A 299 -16.20 -21.05 3.04
N ALA A 300 -15.67 -20.02 3.70
CA ALA A 300 -14.26 -19.98 4.09
C ALA A 300 -13.89 -21.15 5.02
N GLN A 301 -14.76 -21.51 5.98
CA GLN A 301 -14.53 -22.64 6.88
C GLN A 301 -14.58 -23.99 6.14
N ALA A 302 -15.37 -24.11 5.08
CA ALA A 302 -15.45 -25.33 4.28
C ALA A 302 -14.21 -25.55 3.39
N GLU A 303 -13.54 -24.48 2.98
CA GLU A 303 -12.28 -24.51 2.21
C GLU A 303 -11.05 -24.65 3.12
N ASN A 304 -11.19 -24.40 4.41
CA ASN A 304 -10.13 -24.44 5.41
C ASN A 304 -9.93 -25.87 5.92
N VAL A 305 -9.30 -26.69 5.08
CA VAL A 305 -9.11 -28.13 5.30
C VAL A 305 -7.63 -28.49 5.36
N GLU A 306 -7.34 -29.67 5.91
CA GLU A 306 -5.98 -30.20 5.92
C GLU A 306 -5.54 -30.62 4.50
N ASP A 307 -4.36 -30.16 4.08
CA ASP A 307 -3.74 -30.44 2.78
C ASP A 307 -2.25 -30.70 2.92
N ALA A 308 -1.82 -31.94 2.69
CA ALA A 308 -0.45 -32.38 2.93
C ALA A 308 0.56 -31.79 1.92
N ASP A 309 0.17 -31.54 0.67
CA ASP A 309 1.05 -30.98 -0.35
C ASP A 309 1.30 -29.48 -0.06
N THR A 310 0.26 -28.79 0.38
CA THR A 310 0.37 -27.41 0.85
C THR A 310 1.24 -27.31 2.10
N GLN A 311 1.09 -28.25 3.07
CA GLN A 311 1.94 -28.31 4.28
C GLN A 311 3.42 -28.50 3.94
N GLU A 312 3.75 -29.35 2.96
CA GLU A 312 5.12 -29.56 2.53
C GLU A 312 5.73 -28.29 1.94
N THR A 313 5.03 -27.64 1.01
CA THR A 313 5.45 -26.39 0.35
C THR A 313 5.57 -25.25 1.36
N PHE A 314 4.58 -25.09 2.23
CA PHE A 314 4.61 -24.12 3.32
C PHE A 314 5.80 -24.36 4.25
N GLY A 315 6.06 -25.63 4.62
CA GLY A 315 7.17 -25.99 5.51
C GLY A 315 8.54 -25.59 4.93
N ILE A 316 8.76 -25.79 3.63
CA ILE A 316 9.98 -25.32 2.95
C ILE A 316 10.07 -23.80 2.99
N GLN A 317 9.01 -23.11 2.60
CA GLN A 317 8.98 -21.65 2.56
C GLN A 317 9.18 -21.05 3.94
N ALA A 318 8.54 -21.60 4.97
CA ALA A 318 8.67 -21.12 6.36
C ALA A 318 10.10 -21.28 6.90
N ARG A 319 10.76 -22.44 6.65
CA ARG A 319 12.16 -22.65 7.06
C ARG A 319 13.12 -21.70 6.36
N ASN A 320 12.92 -21.46 5.06
CA ASN A 320 13.72 -20.52 4.28
C ASN A 320 13.53 -19.08 4.79
N LEU A 321 12.28 -18.69 5.08
CA LEU A 321 11.93 -17.39 5.65
C LEU A 321 12.60 -17.19 7.01
N ASP A 322 12.47 -18.17 7.93
CA ASP A 322 13.09 -18.14 9.26
C ASP A 322 14.62 -17.99 9.16
N ARG A 323 15.26 -18.78 8.28
CA ARG A 323 16.69 -18.69 8.04
C ARG A 323 17.13 -17.29 7.58
N LEU A 324 16.45 -16.73 6.57
CA LEU A 324 16.77 -15.42 6.01
C LEU A 324 16.47 -14.29 6.98
N HIS A 325 15.34 -14.36 7.71
CA HIS A 325 14.99 -13.38 8.74
C HIS A 325 16.03 -13.35 9.87
N ASN A 326 16.42 -14.51 10.38
CA ASN A 326 17.45 -14.61 11.42
C ASN A 326 18.83 -14.15 10.94
N ALA A 327 19.11 -14.24 9.64
CA ALA A 327 20.31 -13.68 9.01
C ALA A 327 20.25 -12.15 8.82
N GLY A 328 19.09 -11.51 9.01
CA GLY A 328 18.91 -10.06 8.94
C GLY A 328 18.28 -9.54 7.65
N VAL A 329 17.72 -10.43 6.81
CA VAL A 329 16.95 -10.02 5.62
C VAL A 329 15.64 -9.37 6.06
N THR A 330 15.28 -8.24 5.43
CA THR A 330 14.01 -7.56 5.68
C THR A 330 12.85 -8.37 5.13
N VAL A 331 11.90 -8.72 6.01
CA VAL A 331 10.68 -9.43 5.66
C VAL A 331 9.48 -8.48 5.80
N THR A 332 8.56 -8.54 4.82
CA THR A 332 7.31 -7.79 4.84
C THR A 332 6.12 -8.73 4.71
N LEU A 333 4.98 -8.27 5.22
CA LEU A 333 3.70 -8.96 5.05
C LEU A 333 3.18 -8.75 3.64
N GLY A 334 2.70 -9.82 3.00
CA GLY A 334 2.00 -9.78 1.73
C GLY A 334 1.14 -11.03 1.58
N THR A 335 -0.14 -10.88 1.24
CA THR A 335 -1.09 -12.00 1.31
C THR A 335 -1.31 -12.74 -0.01
N ASP A 336 -0.90 -12.17 -1.14
CA ASP A 336 -1.13 -12.69 -2.51
C ASP A 336 -2.62 -13.00 -2.81
N GLY A 337 -3.55 -12.35 -2.13
CA GLY A 337 -4.95 -12.68 -2.21
C GLY A 337 -5.91 -11.51 -2.16
N ASN A 338 -7.21 -11.83 -2.34
CA ASN A 338 -8.31 -10.87 -2.24
C ASN A 338 -9.07 -10.96 -0.91
N THR A 339 -8.71 -11.89 -0.05
CA THR A 339 -9.36 -12.12 1.24
C THR A 339 -8.98 -10.99 2.21
N PRO A 340 -9.91 -10.16 2.67
CA PRO A 340 -9.57 -8.94 3.42
C PRO A 340 -9.01 -9.21 4.83
N TRP A 341 -9.22 -10.40 5.38
CA TRP A 341 -8.68 -10.83 6.68
C TRP A 341 -7.40 -11.68 6.57
N ALA A 342 -6.95 -11.98 5.34
CA ALA A 342 -5.72 -12.76 5.12
C ALA A 342 -4.49 -12.20 5.85
N PRO A 343 -4.31 -10.85 6.02
CA PRO A 343 -3.19 -10.31 6.78
C PRO A 343 -3.12 -10.82 8.23
N HIS A 344 -4.26 -11.13 8.86
CA HIS A 344 -4.28 -11.68 10.23
C HIS A 344 -3.80 -13.14 10.26
N LEU A 345 -4.12 -13.92 9.23
CA LEU A 345 -3.63 -15.31 9.11
C LEU A 345 -2.13 -15.33 8.78
N GLU A 346 -1.67 -14.42 7.95
CA GLU A 346 -0.25 -14.26 7.61
C GLU A 346 0.59 -13.85 8.82
N LEU A 347 0.07 -12.97 9.68
CA LEU A 347 0.76 -12.53 10.90
C LEU A 347 0.82 -13.62 11.97
N GLU A 348 -0.15 -14.53 12.02
CA GLU A 348 -0.19 -15.64 12.96
C GLU A 348 0.85 -16.72 12.65
#